data_a41e6d25b9af774c6f838b32c191eea8
#
_entry.id   a41e6d25b9af774c6f838b32c191eea8
#
_cell.length_a   1.000
_cell.length_b   1.000
_cell.length_c   1.000
_cell.angle_alpha   90.00
_cell.angle_beta   90.00
_cell.angle_gamma   90.00
#
_symmetry.space_group_name_H-M   'P 1'
#
loop_
_entity.id
_entity.type
_entity.pdbx_description
1 polymer ?
#
loop_
_entity_poly.entity_id
_entity_poly.type
_entity_poly.pdbx_seq_one_letter_code
_entity_poly.pdbx_strand_id
1 'polypeptide(L)'
;MQRYANLIRGVSFLLILAALILLSRALPVDSGVQALQGWIKSLGIWGPFIFGVIYAVAATLFLPASALTLAGGAIFGLAVGTLTVWLAATAAVVLSFLIARYVAREKVARLASGNPKFGAIDKAIGEGGWKIVAMLRLSPAIPFNLQNYLYGVTAIRFWPCVGASSLFMLPGTFMYVYLGHLGGQGLAAAAGGGGGKTAGQWALLIVGLLATAAVTVYVTRLANAAIKKQTAIAAVEPRKPEADAQEESQGTPWGAVATAAVAILVFSAAVYAYQSRESLKGLFGPPQVTLEEAYQARPDGPKFDHSALEALLRNHVDDEGWVDYERLQANAPDLDAYIKAVARAPFNEMGRDEKLALLINAYNAFTLRLILDYYPLKSIYDIPEDQRWEAARWNVGGNIWSLSQIEHEQIRSKFVEPRIHFALVCAAAGCPRLRDEAYLADQLDEQLEDQAEHVHAHGRWFRFDEKTGIVELTQIYNWYGGDFVQAGGSVLEYAARYSSQLAGALKAGREPSIHWLHYDWSLNTNPAAKTS
;
A
#
# COMPACT_ATOMS: atom_id res chain seq x y z
N MET A 1 -6.11 -52.11 19.50
CA MET A 1 -6.66 -51.59 18.22
C MET A 1 -6.52 -50.07 18.07
N GLN A 2 -6.78 -49.25 19.07
CA GLN A 2 -6.73 -47.78 18.97
C GLN A 2 -5.32 -47.21 18.68
N ARG A 3 -4.24 -47.82 19.19
CA ARG A 3 -2.84 -47.42 18.90
C ARG A 3 -2.47 -47.61 17.42
N TYR A 4 -2.89 -48.73 16.79
CA TYR A 4 -2.63 -48.95 15.36
C TYR A 4 -3.43 -48.01 14.45
N ALA A 5 -4.68 -47.69 14.84
CA ALA A 5 -5.48 -46.71 14.09
C ALA A 5 -4.86 -45.30 14.08
N ASN A 6 -4.25 -44.90 15.20
CA ASN A 6 -3.56 -43.57 15.26
C ASN A 6 -2.24 -43.60 14.48
N LEU A 7 -1.52 -44.72 14.49
CA LEU A 7 -0.30 -44.88 13.68
C LEU A 7 -0.63 -44.85 12.18
N ILE A 8 -1.66 -45.57 11.75
CA ILE A 8 -2.11 -45.60 10.36
C ILE A 8 -2.55 -44.19 9.92
N ARG A 9 -3.30 -43.44 10.75
CA ARG A 9 -3.67 -42.03 10.44
C ARG A 9 -2.46 -41.11 10.32
N GLY A 10 -1.46 -41.28 11.22
CA GLY A 10 -0.22 -40.50 11.17
C GLY A 10 0.59 -40.81 9.90
N VAL A 11 0.77 -42.07 9.56
CA VAL A 11 1.47 -42.50 8.35
C VAL A 11 0.72 -42.05 7.08
N SER A 12 -0.61 -42.19 7.03
CA SER A 12 -1.41 -41.71 5.90
C SER A 12 -1.31 -40.20 5.75
N PHE A 13 -1.30 -39.44 6.83
CA PHE A 13 -1.09 -37.99 6.79
C PHE A 13 0.28 -37.62 6.22
N LEU A 14 1.34 -38.29 6.67
CA LEU A 14 2.72 -38.10 6.17
C LEU A 14 2.85 -38.50 4.70
N LEU A 15 2.20 -39.58 4.27
CA LEU A 15 2.19 -40.00 2.86
C LEU A 15 1.42 -38.99 1.95
N ILE A 16 0.29 -38.47 2.43
CA ILE A 16 -0.47 -37.44 1.71
C ILE A 16 0.37 -36.14 1.63
N LEU A 17 1.03 -35.76 2.71
CA LEU A 17 1.91 -34.59 2.72
C LEU A 17 3.10 -34.76 1.77
N ALA A 18 3.75 -35.93 1.78
CA ALA A 18 4.83 -36.27 0.86
C ALA A 18 4.34 -36.30 -0.60
N ALA A 19 3.18 -36.85 -0.88
CA ALA A 19 2.57 -36.86 -2.19
C ALA A 19 2.23 -35.44 -2.68
N LEU A 20 1.72 -34.58 -1.81
CA LEU A 20 1.47 -33.15 -2.11
C LEU A 20 2.77 -32.38 -2.41
N ILE A 21 3.85 -32.64 -1.65
CA ILE A 21 5.17 -32.04 -1.90
C ILE A 21 5.76 -32.54 -3.22
N LEU A 22 5.64 -33.84 -3.53
CA LEU A 22 6.11 -34.39 -4.81
C LEU A 22 5.28 -33.87 -5.99
N LEU A 23 3.97 -33.76 -5.84
CA LEU A 23 3.07 -33.19 -6.85
C LEU A 23 3.36 -31.69 -7.08
N SER A 24 3.66 -30.93 -6.05
CA SER A 24 4.04 -29.53 -6.17
C SER A 24 5.37 -29.33 -6.90
N ARG A 25 6.28 -30.33 -6.85
CA ARG A 25 7.54 -30.31 -7.62
C ARG A 25 7.38 -30.82 -9.07
N ALA A 26 6.36 -31.64 -9.32
CA ALA A 26 6.12 -32.22 -10.65
C ALA A 26 5.24 -31.32 -11.55
N LEU A 27 4.42 -30.46 -10.96
CA LEU A 27 3.62 -29.47 -11.68
C LEU A 27 4.38 -28.15 -11.75
N PRO A 28 4.35 -27.42 -12.89
CA PRO A 28 4.93 -26.08 -13.01
C PRO A 28 4.07 -25.06 -12.23
N VAL A 29 3.92 -25.29 -10.93
CA VAL A 29 3.08 -24.46 -10.04
C VAL A 29 3.59 -23.03 -10.00
N ASP A 30 4.92 -22.86 -10.09
CA ASP A 30 5.57 -21.54 -10.05
C ASP A 30 5.18 -20.67 -11.23
N SER A 31 5.14 -21.22 -12.45
CA SER A 31 4.71 -20.48 -13.65
C SER A 31 3.22 -20.17 -13.64
N GLY A 32 2.39 -21.08 -13.12
CA GLY A 32 0.96 -20.87 -12.97
C GLY A 32 0.63 -19.81 -11.91
N VAL A 33 1.31 -19.83 -10.78
CA VAL A 33 1.15 -18.84 -9.71
C VAL A 33 1.64 -17.47 -10.17
N GLN A 34 2.80 -17.40 -10.84
CA GLN A 34 3.32 -16.14 -11.40
C GLN A 34 2.41 -15.57 -12.49
N ALA A 35 1.89 -16.40 -13.40
CA ALA A 35 0.94 -15.99 -14.42
C ALA A 35 -0.37 -15.46 -13.80
N LEU A 36 -0.90 -16.14 -12.77
CA LEU A 36 -2.09 -15.70 -12.04
C LEU A 36 -1.84 -14.39 -11.30
N GLN A 37 -0.70 -14.26 -10.63
CA GLN A 37 -0.30 -13.01 -9.96
C GLN A 37 -0.13 -11.87 -10.97
N GLY A 38 0.52 -12.13 -12.10
CA GLY A 38 0.68 -11.15 -13.18
C GLY A 38 -0.66 -10.72 -13.76
N TRP A 39 -1.57 -11.67 -14.02
CA TRP A 39 -2.92 -11.38 -14.49
C TRP A 39 -3.72 -10.56 -13.47
N ILE A 40 -3.73 -10.94 -12.18
CA ILE A 40 -4.43 -10.19 -11.13
C ILE A 40 -3.83 -8.79 -10.98
N LYS A 41 -2.49 -8.64 -11.05
CA LYS A 41 -1.83 -7.32 -11.02
C LYS A 41 -2.20 -6.48 -12.25
N SER A 42 -2.36 -7.07 -13.43
CA SER A 42 -2.77 -6.35 -14.64
C SER A 42 -4.21 -5.80 -14.57
N LEU A 43 -5.05 -6.38 -13.70
CA LEU A 43 -6.40 -5.87 -13.42
C LEU A 43 -6.42 -4.61 -12.56
N GLY A 44 -5.27 -4.19 -12.03
CA GLY A 44 -5.15 -3.01 -11.20
C GLY A 44 -6.13 -3.03 -10.02
N ILE A 45 -6.92 -1.98 -9.88
CA ILE A 45 -7.94 -1.80 -8.84
C ILE A 45 -8.99 -2.92 -8.80
N TRP A 46 -9.30 -3.53 -9.93
CA TRP A 46 -10.28 -4.60 -10.04
C TRP A 46 -9.77 -5.95 -9.53
N GLY A 47 -8.45 -6.12 -9.36
CA GLY A 47 -7.83 -7.36 -8.90
C GLY A 47 -8.40 -7.86 -7.56
N PRO A 48 -8.36 -7.08 -6.47
CA PRO A 48 -8.94 -7.47 -5.18
C PRO A 48 -10.45 -7.74 -5.26
N PHE A 49 -11.19 -6.96 -6.05
CA PHE A 49 -12.64 -7.14 -6.20
C PHE A 49 -12.96 -8.46 -6.90
N ILE A 50 -12.34 -8.73 -8.04
CA ILE A 50 -12.53 -9.97 -8.80
C ILE A 50 -12.12 -11.19 -7.96
N PHE A 51 -10.98 -11.10 -7.26
CA PHE A 51 -10.55 -12.12 -6.33
C PHE A 51 -11.57 -12.34 -5.22
N GLY A 52 -12.13 -11.27 -4.65
CA GLY A 52 -13.16 -11.33 -3.61
C GLY A 52 -14.44 -12.03 -4.08
N VAL A 53 -14.88 -11.77 -5.31
CA VAL A 53 -16.02 -12.46 -5.93
C VAL A 53 -15.72 -13.95 -6.14
N ILE A 54 -14.55 -14.27 -6.70
CA ILE A 54 -14.12 -15.67 -6.90
C ILE A 54 -14.05 -16.39 -5.55
N TYR A 55 -13.46 -15.75 -4.53
CA TYR A 55 -13.39 -16.30 -3.17
C TYR A 55 -14.79 -16.61 -2.61
N ALA A 56 -15.71 -15.61 -2.67
CA ALA A 56 -17.05 -15.75 -2.12
C ALA A 56 -17.83 -16.90 -2.80
N VAL A 57 -17.75 -16.98 -4.13
CA VAL A 57 -18.38 -18.06 -4.91
C VAL A 57 -17.73 -19.41 -4.57
N ALA A 58 -16.40 -19.51 -4.59
CA ALA A 58 -15.66 -20.73 -4.35
C ALA A 58 -15.90 -21.27 -2.91
N ALA A 59 -15.88 -20.40 -1.91
CA ALA A 59 -16.19 -20.77 -0.53
C ALA A 59 -17.65 -21.21 -0.36
N THR A 60 -18.58 -20.59 -1.07
CA THR A 60 -19.98 -21.04 -1.11
C THR A 60 -20.11 -22.43 -1.76
N LEU A 61 -19.29 -22.76 -2.75
CA LEU A 61 -19.25 -24.06 -3.44
C LEU A 61 -18.38 -25.10 -2.69
N PHE A 62 -18.10 -24.89 -1.42
CA PHE A 62 -17.28 -25.79 -0.57
C PHE A 62 -15.81 -25.95 -0.98
N LEU A 63 -15.27 -25.10 -1.85
CA LEU A 63 -13.83 -25.09 -2.11
C LEU A 63 -13.05 -24.62 -0.86
N PRO A 64 -11.80 -25.11 -0.65
CA PRO A 64 -11.03 -24.79 0.56
C PRO A 64 -10.74 -23.30 0.70
N ALA A 65 -11.50 -22.61 1.56
CA ALA A 65 -11.33 -21.18 1.81
C ALA A 65 -9.94 -20.82 2.35
N SER A 66 -9.29 -21.74 3.09
CA SER A 66 -7.93 -21.54 3.61
C SER A 66 -6.89 -21.38 2.50
N ALA A 67 -7.00 -22.13 1.40
CA ALA A 67 -6.10 -21.99 0.26
C ALA A 67 -6.24 -20.62 -0.43
N LEU A 68 -7.49 -20.18 -0.60
CA LEU A 68 -7.77 -18.85 -1.15
C LEU A 68 -7.31 -17.73 -0.22
N THR A 69 -7.41 -17.93 1.10
CA THR A 69 -6.93 -16.95 2.09
C THR A 69 -5.41 -16.81 2.04
N LEU A 70 -4.68 -17.92 1.94
CA LEU A 70 -3.23 -17.91 1.74
C LEU A 70 -2.86 -17.20 0.42
N ALA A 71 -3.56 -17.53 -0.67
CA ALA A 71 -3.34 -16.89 -1.97
C ALA A 71 -3.59 -15.38 -1.92
N GLY A 72 -4.64 -14.93 -1.24
CA GLY A 72 -4.92 -13.51 -1.03
C GLY A 72 -3.78 -12.79 -0.33
N GLY A 73 -3.17 -13.41 0.68
CA GLY A 73 -1.99 -12.89 1.37
C GLY A 73 -0.74 -12.81 0.49
N ALA A 74 -0.49 -13.85 -0.31
CA ALA A 74 0.65 -13.92 -1.24
C ALA A 74 0.54 -12.89 -2.39
N ILE A 75 -0.69 -12.64 -2.88
CA ILE A 75 -0.94 -11.78 -4.04
C ILE A 75 -1.01 -10.29 -3.63
N PHE A 76 -1.78 -9.97 -2.60
CA PHE A 76 -2.12 -8.60 -2.21
C PHE A 76 -1.36 -8.09 -0.98
N GLY A 77 -0.51 -8.93 -0.39
CA GLY A 77 0.19 -8.59 0.85
C GLY A 77 -0.72 -8.59 2.09
N LEU A 78 -0.18 -8.10 3.22
CA LEU A 78 -0.85 -8.24 4.51
C LEU A 78 -2.12 -7.38 4.64
N ALA A 79 -2.01 -6.08 4.38
CA ALA A 79 -3.12 -5.14 4.62
C ALA A 79 -4.27 -5.33 3.62
N VAL A 80 -3.99 -5.23 2.31
CA VAL A 80 -5.01 -5.41 1.26
C VAL A 80 -5.53 -6.84 1.23
N GLY A 81 -4.64 -7.83 1.40
CA GLY A 81 -5.02 -9.24 1.45
C GLY A 81 -5.97 -9.53 2.61
N THR A 82 -5.69 -9.01 3.83
CA THR A 82 -6.58 -9.18 4.99
C THR A 82 -7.94 -8.58 4.75
N LEU A 83 -7.98 -7.35 4.25
CA LEU A 83 -9.24 -6.63 3.99
C LEU A 83 -10.06 -7.33 2.90
N THR A 84 -9.42 -7.70 1.78
CA THR A 84 -10.05 -8.40 0.66
C THR A 84 -10.64 -9.74 1.09
N VAL A 85 -9.85 -10.56 1.77
CA VAL A 85 -10.28 -11.88 2.21
C VAL A 85 -11.37 -11.80 3.29
N TRP A 86 -11.24 -10.88 4.24
CA TRP A 86 -12.24 -10.68 5.30
C TRP A 86 -13.62 -10.35 4.72
N LEU A 87 -13.67 -9.44 3.75
CA LEU A 87 -14.92 -9.04 3.12
C LEU A 87 -15.48 -10.13 2.21
N ALA A 88 -14.62 -10.80 1.46
CA ALA A 88 -15.00 -11.93 0.62
C ALA A 88 -15.53 -13.11 1.46
N ALA A 89 -14.89 -13.40 2.59
CA ALA A 89 -15.35 -14.40 3.54
C ALA A 89 -16.70 -14.01 4.18
N THR A 90 -16.88 -12.71 4.51
CA THR A 90 -18.17 -12.20 4.99
C THR A 90 -19.26 -12.36 3.93
N ALA A 91 -18.96 -12.05 2.67
CA ALA A 91 -19.89 -12.29 1.55
C ALA A 91 -20.23 -13.78 1.39
N ALA A 92 -19.26 -14.67 1.53
CA ALA A 92 -19.49 -16.13 1.52
C ALA A 92 -20.40 -16.58 2.67
N VAL A 93 -20.25 -16.00 3.87
CA VAL A 93 -21.17 -16.23 5.01
C VAL A 93 -22.60 -15.85 4.64
N VAL A 94 -22.77 -14.66 4.08
CA VAL A 94 -24.08 -14.15 3.65
C VAL A 94 -24.72 -15.08 2.61
N LEU A 95 -24.00 -15.39 1.53
CA LEU A 95 -24.48 -16.23 0.45
C LEU A 95 -24.86 -17.63 0.94
N SER A 96 -23.96 -18.29 1.67
CA SER A 96 -24.19 -19.66 2.18
C SER A 96 -25.34 -19.68 3.18
N PHE A 97 -25.44 -18.68 4.05
CA PHE A 97 -26.55 -18.55 4.99
C PHE A 97 -27.90 -18.40 4.27
N LEU A 98 -28.00 -17.52 3.26
CA LEU A 98 -29.21 -17.31 2.50
C LEU A 98 -29.62 -18.56 1.69
N ILE A 99 -28.67 -19.22 1.05
CA ILE A 99 -28.91 -20.47 0.35
C ILE A 99 -29.44 -21.54 1.32
N ALA A 100 -28.80 -21.69 2.48
CA ALA A 100 -29.23 -22.66 3.49
C ALA A 100 -30.61 -22.32 4.04
N ARG A 101 -30.91 -21.05 4.29
CA ARG A 101 -32.17 -20.57 4.88
C ARG A 101 -33.35 -20.70 3.90
N TYR A 102 -33.17 -20.33 2.65
CA TYR A 102 -34.29 -20.19 1.71
C TYR A 102 -34.36 -21.29 0.66
N VAL A 103 -33.24 -21.94 0.33
CA VAL A 103 -33.20 -22.94 -0.76
C VAL A 103 -33.05 -24.36 -0.22
N ALA A 104 -32.20 -24.57 0.79
CA ALA A 104 -31.81 -25.91 1.22
C ALA A 104 -32.40 -26.33 2.60
N ARG A 105 -33.17 -25.45 3.28
CA ARG A 105 -33.61 -25.64 4.66
C ARG A 105 -34.23 -27.03 4.93
N GLU A 106 -35.18 -27.46 4.09
CA GLU A 106 -35.85 -28.74 4.28
C GLU A 106 -34.92 -29.94 4.08
N LYS A 107 -34.01 -29.88 3.09
CA LYS A 107 -33.05 -30.98 2.82
C LYS A 107 -32.00 -31.06 3.92
N VAL A 108 -31.47 -29.92 4.36
CA VAL A 108 -30.43 -29.86 5.39
C VAL A 108 -31.00 -30.15 6.75
N ALA A 109 -32.21 -29.68 7.08
CA ALA A 109 -32.92 -30.05 8.32
C ALA A 109 -33.17 -31.55 8.42
N ARG A 110 -33.56 -32.22 7.35
CA ARG A 110 -33.73 -33.71 7.33
C ARG A 110 -32.41 -34.43 7.52
N LEU A 111 -31.30 -33.96 6.92
CA LEU A 111 -29.98 -34.55 7.10
C LEU A 111 -29.42 -34.31 8.53
N ALA A 112 -29.78 -33.18 9.11
CA ALA A 112 -29.32 -32.73 10.43
C ALA A 112 -30.13 -33.33 11.57
N SER A 113 -31.43 -33.62 11.38
CA SER A 113 -32.33 -34.15 12.41
C SER A 113 -31.93 -35.53 12.94
N GLY A 114 -31.14 -36.30 12.20
CA GLY A 114 -30.57 -37.58 12.62
C GLY A 114 -29.26 -37.46 13.41
N ASN A 115 -28.69 -36.27 13.59
CA ASN A 115 -27.40 -36.12 14.25
C ASN A 115 -27.56 -35.40 15.62
N PRO A 116 -27.32 -36.13 16.76
CA PRO A 116 -27.46 -35.57 18.10
C PRO A 116 -26.61 -34.32 18.36
N LYS A 117 -25.45 -34.20 17.70
CA LYS A 117 -24.56 -33.02 17.81
C LYS A 117 -25.19 -31.78 17.16
N PHE A 118 -25.94 -31.97 16.08
CA PHE A 118 -26.65 -30.88 15.45
C PHE A 118 -27.75 -30.30 16.34
N GLY A 119 -28.55 -31.18 16.96
CA GLY A 119 -29.60 -30.76 17.91
C GLY A 119 -29.05 -29.99 19.11
N ALA A 120 -27.89 -30.40 19.64
CA ALA A 120 -27.22 -29.69 20.73
C ALA A 120 -26.70 -28.30 20.29
N ILE A 121 -26.15 -28.19 19.07
CA ILE A 121 -25.68 -26.92 18.51
C ILE A 121 -26.86 -25.99 18.21
N ASP A 122 -27.95 -26.50 17.61
CA ASP A 122 -29.15 -25.71 17.29
C ASP A 122 -29.80 -25.16 18.57
N LYS A 123 -29.91 -25.98 19.61
CA LYS A 123 -30.39 -25.56 20.94
C LYS A 123 -29.47 -24.49 21.55
N ALA A 124 -28.15 -24.72 21.54
CA ALA A 124 -27.17 -23.74 22.05
C ALA A 124 -27.19 -22.42 21.31
N ILE A 125 -27.38 -22.44 19.97
CA ILE A 125 -27.52 -21.24 19.16
C ILE A 125 -28.84 -20.52 19.46
N GLY A 126 -29.95 -21.25 19.65
CA GLY A 126 -31.23 -20.67 20.03
C GLY A 126 -31.16 -19.91 21.36
N GLU A 127 -30.48 -20.46 22.35
CA GLU A 127 -30.31 -19.88 23.69
C GLU A 127 -29.21 -18.82 23.77
N GLY A 128 -28.04 -19.08 23.18
CA GLY A 128 -26.84 -18.25 23.26
C GLY A 128 -26.69 -17.21 22.12
N GLY A 129 -27.48 -17.36 21.05
CA GLY A 129 -27.50 -16.46 19.91
C GLY A 129 -26.11 -16.21 19.29
N TRP A 130 -25.79 -14.94 19.05
CA TRP A 130 -24.52 -14.53 18.42
C TRP A 130 -23.25 -14.94 19.19
N LYS A 131 -23.35 -15.12 20.52
CA LYS A 131 -22.21 -15.55 21.36
C LYS A 131 -21.70 -16.94 20.97
N ILE A 132 -22.64 -17.85 20.67
CA ILE A 132 -22.29 -19.22 20.22
C ILE A 132 -21.63 -19.16 18.84
N VAL A 133 -22.16 -18.33 17.92
CA VAL A 133 -21.53 -18.14 16.61
C VAL A 133 -20.12 -17.61 16.76
N ALA A 134 -19.90 -16.60 17.61
CA ALA A 134 -18.59 -16.04 17.91
C ALA A 134 -17.60 -17.12 18.39
N MET A 135 -18.02 -17.94 19.38
CA MET A 135 -17.18 -19.02 19.90
C MET A 135 -16.87 -20.11 18.86
N LEU A 136 -17.85 -20.46 18.03
CA LEU A 136 -17.65 -21.43 16.96
C LEU A 136 -16.70 -20.90 15.87
N ARG A 137 -16.73 -19.58 15.58
CA ARG A 137 -15.78 -18.96 14.64
C ARG A 137 -14.33 -18.96 15.14
N LEU A 138 -14.15 -18.82 16.45
CA LEU A 138 -12.83 -18.89 17.09
C LEU A 138 -12.33 -20.34 17.26
N SER A 139 -13.20 -21.33 17.07
CA SER A 139 -12.89 -22.74 17.20
C SER A 139 -12.71 -23.39 15.83
N PRO A 140 -11.61 -24.15 15.59
CA PRO A 140 -11.44 -24.92 14.36
C PRO A 140 -12.24 -26.24 14.35
N ALA A 141 -13.18 -26.43 15.28
CA ALA A 141 -13.91 -27.68 15.45
C ALA A 141 -14.79 -28.02 14.24
N ILE A 142 -15.27 -27.01 13.50
CA ILE A 142 -16.12 -27.20 12.34
C ILE A 142 -15.52 -26.40 11.17
N PRO A 143 -15.38 -26.99 9.97
CA PRO A 143 -14.88 -26.27 8.78
C PRO A 143 -15.71 -25.03 8.46
N PHE A 144 -15.04 -23.95 8.02
CA PHE A 144 -15.63 -22.64 7.71
C PHE A 144 -16.88 -22.74 6.82
N ASN A 145 -16.76 -23.46 5.70
CA ASN A 145 -17.85 -23.58 4.74
C ASN A 145 -19.08 -24.29 5.36
N LEU A 146 -18.84 -25.34 6.14
CA LEU A 146 -19.91 -26.09 6.81
C LEU A 146 -20.63 -25.23 7.87
N GLN A 147 -19.87 -24.43 8.64
CA GLN A 147 -20.44 -23.49 9.62
C GLN A 147 -21.42 -22.53 8.97
N ASN A 148 -21.06 -21.96 7.79
CA ASN A 148 -21.89 -20.99 7.09
C ASN A 148 -23.28 -21.55 6.75
N TYR A 149 -23.34 -22.79 6.27
CA TYR A 149 -24.59 -23.46 5.95
C TYR A 149 -25.36 -23.89 7.21
N LEU A 150 -24.65 -24.37 8.24
CA LEU A 150 -25.28 -24.75 9.52
C LEU A 150 -26.04 -23.57 10.16
N TYR A 151 -25.46 -22.39 10.17
CA TYR A 151 -26.13 -21.21 10.73
C TYR A 151 -27.42 -20.86 9.96
N GLY A 152 -27.43 -21.04 8.64
CA GLY A 152 -28.63 -20.77 7.83
C GLY A 152 -29.82 -21.66 8.18
N VAL A 153 -29.60 -22.90 8.66
CA VAL A 153 -30.69 -23.81 9.04
C VAL A 153 -31.07 -23.73 10.51
N THR A 154 -30.26 -23.09 11.37
CA THR A 154 -30.57 -22.86 12.78
C THR A 154 -31.51 -21.69 13.01
N ALA A 155 -32.03 -21.52 14.25
CA ALA A 155 -32.92 -20.42 14.61
C ALA A 155 -32.26 -19.04 14.72
N ILE A 156 -30.96 -18.92 14.46
CA ILE A 156 -30.25 -17.63 14.60
C ILE A 156 -30.76 -16.58 13.61
N ARG A 157 -30.88 -15.34 14.09
CA ARG A 157 -31.21 -14.19 13.24
C ARG A 157 -30.05 -13.84 12.31
N PHE A 158 -30.35 -13.36 11.11
CA PHE A 158 -29.37 -13.04 10.06
C PHE A 158 -28.26 -12.07 10.51
N TRP A 159 -28.63 -10.88 11.00
CA TRP A 159 -27.67 -9.85 11.35
C TRP A 159 -26.73 -10.21 12.51
N PRO A 160 -27.24 -10.80 13.63
CA PRO A 160 -26.34 -11.30 14.68
C PRO A 160 -25.38 -12.38 14.19
N CYS A 161 -25.81 -13.23 13.27
CA CYS A 161 -24.94 -14.25 12.66
C CYS A 161 -23.85 -13.65 11.81
N VAL A 162 -24.19 -12.74 10.89
CA VAL A 162 -23.23 -12.09 9.98
C VAL A 162 -22.26 -11.21 10.78
N GLY A 163 -22.74 -10.39 11.71
CA GLY A 163 -21.90 -9.54 12.53
C GLY A 163 -20.93 -10.31 13.41
N ALA A 164 -21.40 -11.33 14.12
CA ALA A 164 -20.54 -12.20 14.91
C ALA A 164 -19.52 -12.95 14.02
N SER A 165 -19.96 -13.50 12.88
CA SER A 165 -19.06 -14.17 11.96
C SER A 165 -17.98 -13.23 11.43
N SER A 166 -18.37 -12.05 10.93
CA SER A 166 -17.45 -11.05 10.38
C SER A 166 -16.38 -10.64 11.39
N LEU A 167 -16.79 -10.34 12.63
CA LEU A 167 -15.86 -9.89 13.66
C LEU A 167 -14.93 -11.00 14.16
N PHE A 168 -15.49 -12.16 14.47
CA PHE A 168 -14.75 -13.22 15.16
C PHE A 168 -13.97 -14.15 14.22
N MET A 169 -14.11 -14.04 12.89
CA MET A 169 -13.19 -14.70 11.96
C MET A 169 -11.94 -13.87 11.63
N LEU A 170 -11.88 -12.57 12.01
CA LEU A 170 -10.73 -11.70 11.74
C LEU A 170 -9.38 -12.28 12.22
N PRO A 171 -9.24 -12.79 13.46
CA PRO A 171 -7.95 -13.32 13.93
C PRO A 171 -7.44 -14.48 13.06
N GLY A 172 -8.34 -15.42 12.70
CA GLY A 172 -8.01 -16.53 11.81
C GLY A 172 -7.67 -16.06 10.40
N THR A 173 -8.45 -15.14 9.85
CA THR A 173 -8.20 -14.57 8.52
C THR A 173 -6.83 -13.88 8.48
N PHE A 174 -6.54 -13.04 9.46
CA PHE A 174 -5.24 -12.36 9.57
C PHE A 174 -4.08 -13.36 9.61
N MET A 175 -4.19 -14.40 10.41
CA MET A 175 -3.16 -15.44 10.54
C MET A 175 -2.89 -16.13 9.19
N TYR A 176 -3.92 -16.56 8.47
CA TYR A 176 -3.75 -17.23 7.18
C TYR A 176 -3.24 -16.29 6.10
N VAL A 177 -3.70 -15.04 6.06
CA VAL A 177 -3.19 -14.01 5.14
C VAL A 177 -1.72 -13.72 5.43
N TYR A 178 -1.34 -13.63 6.71
CA TYR A 178 0.05 -13.43 7.12
C TYR A 178 0.95 -14.59 6.68
N LEU A 179 0.52 -15.82 6.85
CA LEU A 179 1.21 -17.01 6.35
C LEU A 179 1.36 -16.98 4.83
N GLY A 180 0.31 -16.59 4.11
CA GLY A 180 0.33 -16.44 2.65
C GLY A 180 1.32 -15.34 2.20
N HIS A 181 1.33 -14.22 2.89
CA HIS A 181 2.26 -13.11 2.65
C HIS A 181 3.72 -13.54 2.83
N LEU A 182 4.02 -14.26 3.92
CA LEU A 182 5.35 -14.82 4.15
C LEU A 182 5.75 -15.85 3.10
N GLY A 183 4.85 -16.72 2.71
CA GLY A 183 5.06 -17.73 1.67
C GLY A 183 5.35 -17.09 0.31
N GLY A 184 4.58 -16.07 -0.07
CA GLY A 184 4.79 -15.28 -1.29
C GLY A 184 6.15 -14.57 -1.32
N GLN A 185 6.59 -14.00 -0.21
CA GLN A 185 7.92 -13.38 -0.10
C GLN A 185 9.07 -14.40 -0.14
N GLY A 186 8.88 -15.57 0.47
CA GLY A 186 9.85 -16.66 0.43
C GLY A 186 10.04 -17.21 -1.00
N LEU A 187 8.95 -17.37 -1.75
CA LEU A 187 8.98 -17.76 -3.16
C LEU A 187 9.68 -16.72 -4.04
N ALA A 188 9.41 -15.43 -3.82
CA ALA A 188 10.06 -14.35 -4.56
C ALA A 188 11.57 -14.29 -4.29
N ALA A 189 11.99 -14.50 -3.05
CA ALA A 189 13.40 -14.57 -2.67
C ALA A 189 14.10 -15.79 -3.27
N ALA A 190 13.44 -16.94 -3.31
CA ALA A 190 13.98 -18.18 -3.92
C ALA A 190 14.09 -18.08 -5.45
N ALA A 191 13.26 -17.25 -6.09
CA ALA A 191 13.31 -16.99 -7.53
C ALA A 191 14.36 -15.93 -7.95
N GLY A 192 15.22 -15.47 -7.03
CA GLY A 192 16.29 -14.51 -7.32
C GLY A 192 15.82 -13.06 -7.43
N GLY A 193 14.61 -12.76 -7.01
CA GLY A 193 14.03 -11.42 -7.02
C GLY A 193 14.27 -10.65 -5.71
N GLY A 194 15.19 -9.69 -5.77
CA GLY A 194 15.32 -8.62 -4.77
C GLY A 194 16.04 -8.97 -3.47
N GLY A 195 16.78 -8.00 -2.95
CA GLY A 195 17.63 -8.10 -1.78
C GLY A 195 16.95 -8.79 -0.57
N GLY A 196 17.62 -9.82 -0.10
CA GLY A 196 17.17 -10.63 1.02
C GLY A 196 16.93 -9.76 2.26
N LYS A 197 15.84 -10.03 2.96
CA LYS A 197 15.58 -9.39 4.25
C LYS A 197 16.73 -9.65 5.21
N THR A 198 17.08 -8.65 6.01
CA THR A 198 18.05 -8.80 7.08
C THR A 198 17.58 -9.84 8.10
N ALA A 199 18.55 -10.49 8.77
CA ALA A 199 18.24 -11.45 9.84
C ALA A 199 17.26 -10.87 10.88
N GLY A 200 17.37 -9.56 11.18
CA GLY A 200 16.45 -8.86 12.07
C GLY A 200 15.01 -8.77 11.55
N GLN A 201 14.82 -8.55 10.26
CA GLN A 201 13.49 -8.53 9.65
C GLN A 201 12.85 -9.91 9.64
N TRP A 202 13.62 -10.97 9.35
CA TRP A 202 13.16 -12.34 9.47
C TRP A 202 12.79 -12.72 10.90
N ALA A 203 13.62 -12.32 11.88
CA ALA A 203 13.34 -12.55 13.30
C ALA A 203 12.03 -11.86 13.73
N LEU A 204 11.78 -10.62 13.32
CA LEU A 204 10.54 -9.88 13.61
C LEU A 204 9.31 -10.57 13.01
N LEU A 205 9.41 -11.06 11.77
CA LEU A 205 8.35 -11.80 11.10
C LEU A 205 8.04 -13.13 11.80
N ILE A 206 9.08 -13.89 12.22
CA ILE A 206 8.92 -15.14 12.95
C ILE A 206 8.30 -14.88 14.33
N VAL A 207 8.76 -13.86 15.05
CA VAL A 207 8.18 -13.48 16.35
C VAL A 207 6.71 -13.07 16.21
N GLY A 208 6.37 -12.26 15.18
CA GLY A 208 4.99 -11.90 14.87
C GLY A 208 4.11 -13.11 14.56
N LEU A 209 4.63 -14.09 13.79
CA LEU A 209 3.95 -15.34 13.51
C LEU A 209 3.71 -16.16 14.77
N LEU A 210 4.74 -16.34 15.60
CA LEU A 210 4.64 -17.09 16.85
C LEU A 210 3.66 -16.44 17.83
N ALA A 211 3.69 -15.11 17.95
CA ALA A 211 2.74 -14.36 18.77
C ALA A 211 1.30 -14.54 18.28
N THR A 212 1.07 -14.41 16.96
CA THR A 212 -0.25 -14.60 16.35
C THR A 212 -0.76 -16.04 16.56
N ALA A 213 0.11 -17.03 16.34
CA ALA A 213 -0.22 -18.43 16.58
C ALA A 213 -0.56 -18.70 18.07
N ALA A 214 0.22 -18.15 18.99
CA ALA A 214 -0.01 -18.29 20.43
C ALA A 214 -1.36 -17.68 20.85
N VAL A 215 -1.68 -16.46 20.40
CA VAL A 215 -2.98 -15.81 20.65
C VAL A 215 -4.12 -16.64 20.06
N THR A 216 -3.97 -17.11 18.82
CA THR A 216 -5.00 -17.93 18.16
C THR A 216 -5.26 -19.23 18.92
N VAL A 217 -4.20 -19.94 19.35
CA VAL A 217 -4.31 -21.17 20.16
C VAL A 217 -4.97 -20.88 21.51
N TYR A 218 -4.59 -19.80 22.19
CA TYR A 218 -5.17 -19.39 23.47
C TYR A 218 -6.67 -19.10 23.33
N VAL A 219 -7.05 -18.25 22.36
CA VAL A 219 -8.46 -17.89 22.11
C VAL A 219 -9.27 -19.12 21.70
N THR A 220 -8.71 -20.00 20.86
CA THR A 220 -9.36 -21.26 20.47
C THR A 220 -9.59 -22.18 21.68
N ARG A 221 -8.62 -22.32 22.58
CA ARG A 221 -8.78 -23.14 23.82
C ARG A 221 -9.87 -22.56 24.71
N LEU A 222 -9.90 -21.22 24.87
CA LEU A 222 -10.91 -20.56 25.68
C LEU A 222 -12.32 -20.75 25.07
N ALA A 223 -12.47 -20.58 23.75
CA ALA A 223 -13.72 -20.79 23.03
C ALA A 223 -14.22 -22.23 23.14
N ASN A 224 -13.33 -23.21 22.95
CA ASN A 224 -13.68 -24.63 23.09
C ASN A 224 -14.11 -25.01 24.51
N ALA A 225 -13.48 -24.44 25.55
CA ALA A 225 -13.87 -24.66 26.95
C ALA A 225 -15.27 -24.06 27.21
N ALA A 226 -15.55 -22.84 26.68
CA ALA A 226 -16.85 -22.21 26.82
C ALA A 226 -17.97 -22.99 26.08
N ILE A 227 -17.69 -23.47 24.85
CA ILE A 227 -18.62 -24.30 24.06
C ILE A 227 -18.95 -25.59 24.83
N LYS A 228 -17.95 -26.29 25.35
CA LYS A 228 -18.16 -27.53 26.13
C LYS A 228 -19.04 -27.28 27.36
N LYS A 229 -18.85 -26.17 28.07
CA LYS A 229 -19.64 -25.79 29.23
C LYS A 229 -21.11 -25.52 28.83
N GLN A 230 -21.36 -24.78 27.75
CA GLN A 230 -22.72 -24.45 27.29
C GLN A 230 -23.45 -25.65 26.69
N THR A 231 -22.76 -26.51 25.89
CA THR A 231 -23.39 -27.71 25.35
C THR A 231 -23.71 -28.74 26.47
N ALA A 232 -22.90 -28.81 27.54
CA ALA A 232 -23.20 -29.65 28.70
C ALA A 232 -24.43 -29.14 29.47
N ILE A 233 -24.59 -27.82 29.66
CA ILE A 233 -25.76 -27.19 30.31
C ILE A 233 -27.00 -27.43 29.44
N ALA A 234 -26.95 -27.18 28.13
CA ALA A 234 -28.07 -27.39 27.22
C ALA A 234 -28.54 -28.87 27.10
N ALA A 235 -27.67 -29.83 27.40
CA ALA A 235 -28.00 -31.25 27.39
C ALA A 235 -28.75 -31.73 28.66
N VAL A 236 -28.68 -30.94 29.75
CA VAL A 236 -29.25 -31.32 31.07
C VAL A 236 -30.61 -30.69 31.32
N GLU A 237 -30.96 -29.55 30.70
CA GLU A 237 -32.26 -28.89 30.87
C GLU A 237 -33.34 -29.40 29.91
N PRO A 238 -34.54 -29.83 30.41
CA PRO A 238 -35.65 -30.22 29.55
C PRO A 238 -36.21 -28.98 28.81
N ARG A 239 -36.60 -29.21 27.55
CA ARG A 239 -37.22 -28.18 26.67
C ARG A 239 -38.48 -27.64 27.30
N LYS A 240 -38.55 -26.35 27.64
CA LYS A 240 -39.83 -25.68 27.93
C LYS A 240 -40.65 -25.65 26.64
N PRO A 241 -41.98 -25.93 26.68
CA PRO A 241 -42.84 -25.76 25.51
C PRO A 241 -42.83 -24.30 25.06
N GLU A 242 -42.50 -24.07 23.81
CA GLU A 242 -42.65 -22.78 23.19
C GLU A 242 -44.13 -22.45 23.06
N ALA A 243 -44.61 -21.49 23.85
CA ALA A 243 -45.83 -20.77 23.54
C ALA A 243 -45.52 -19.84 22.33
N ASP A 244 -46.32 -20.05 21.29
CA ASP A 244 -46.55 -19.17 20.15
C ASP A 244 -45.39 -18.19 19.76
N ALA A 245 -44.46 -18.68 18.93
CA ALA A 245 -43.64 -17.82 18.12
C ALA A 245 -44.55 -17.18 17.05
N GLN A 246 -44.99 -15.94 17.32
CA GLN A 246 -45.59 -15.11 16.31
C GLN A 246 -44.70 -15.08 15.08
N GLU A 247 -45.26 -15.45 13.93
CA GLU A 247 -44.67 -15.20 12.60
C GLU A 247 -44.56 -13.69 12.41
N GLU A 248 -43.47 -13.10 12.93
CA GLU A 248 -43.05 -11.77 12.50
C GLU A 248 -42.68 -11.88 11.03
N SER A 249 -43.53 -11.30 10.19
CA SER A 249 -43.31 -11.10 8.76
C SER A 249 -41.83 -10.77 8.50
N GLN A 250 -41.08 -11.76 8.04
CA GLN A 250 -39.69 -11.56 7.63
C GLN A 250 -39.74 -10.71 6.35
N GLY A 251 -39.48 -9.40 6.53
CA GLY A 251 -39.29 -8.48 5.42
C GLY A 251 -38.35 -9.05 4.38
N THR A 252 -38.68 -8.85 3.12
CA THR A 252 -37.94 -9.30 1.94
C THR A 252 -36.42 -9.15 2.09
N PRO A 253 -35.58 -10.10 1.61
CA PRO A 253 -34.12 -10.09 1.75
C PRO A 253 -33.39 -8.92 1.08
N TRP A 254 -34.14 -7.99 0.48
CA TRP A 254 -33.61 -6.81 -0.21
C TRP A 254 -32.76 -5.90 0.69
N GLY A 255 -33.07 -5.79 1.97
CA GLY A 255 -32.24 -5.04 2.93
C GLY A 255 -30.86 -5.69 3.13
N ALA A 256 -30.78 -7.02 3.15
CA ALA A 256 -29.52 -7.75 3.27
C ALA A 256 -28.67 -7.62 1.99
N VAL A 257 -29.32 -7.69 0.82
CA VAL A 257 -28.67 -7.49 -0.48
C VAL A 257 -28.17 -6.03 -0.61
N ALA A 258 -28.99 -5.05 -0.19
CA ALA A 258 -28.59 -3.64 -0.19
C ALA A 258 -27.40 -3.38 0.75
N THR A 259 -27.37 -4.00 1.94
CA THR A 259 -26.23 -3.82 2.87
C THR A 259 -24.98 -4.52 2.39
N ALA A 260 -25.08 -5.71 1.78
CA ALA A 260 -23.94 -6.37 1.13
C ALA A 260 -23.42 -5.51 -0.04
N ALA A 261 -24.30 -4.92 -0.84
CA ALA A 261 -23.93 -4.02 -1.92
C ALA A 261 -23.25 -2.73 -1.40
N VAL A 262 -23.78 -2.13 -0.32
CA VAL A 262 -23.15 -0.97 0.35
C VAL A 262 -21.80 -1.34 0.93
N ALA A 263 -21.66 -2.49 1.59
CA ALA A 263 -20.38 -2.97 2.10
C ALA A 263 -19.35 -3.19 0.98
N ILE A 264 -19.78 -3.73 -0.17
CA ILE A 264 -18.95 -3.88 -1.37
C ILE A 264 -18.55 -2.52 -1.95
N LEU A 265 -19.46 -1.55 -2.00
CA LEU A 265 -19.17 -0.19 -2.48
C LEU A 265 -18.20 0.55 -1.54
N VAL A 266 -18.43 0.49 -0.23
CA VAL A 266 -17.53 1.08 0.78
C VAL A 266 -16.14 0.44 0.69
N PHE A 267 -16.08 -0.86 0.50
CA PHE A 267 -14.83 -1.57 0.30
C PHE A 267 -14.12 -1.17 -0.99
N SER A 268 -14.85 -1.16 -2.11
CA SER A 268 -14.28 -0.73 -3.38
C SER A 268 -13.73 0.70 -3.29
N ALA A 269 -14.44 1.58 -2.57
CA ALA A 269 -13.99 2.93 -2.29
C ALA A 269 -12.74 2.95 -1.38
N ALA A 270 -12.69 2.10 -0.35
CA ALA A 270 -11.53 2.00 0.55
C ALA A 270 -10.29 1.41 -0.15
N VAL A 271 -10.49 0.39 -1.00
CA VAL A 271 -9.41 -0.17 -1.84
C VAL A 271 -8.97 0.84 -2.89
N TYR A 272 -9.90 1.55 -3.51
CA TYR A 272 -9.59 2.65 -4.41
C TYR A 272 -8.78 3.74 -3.71
N ALA A 273 -9.22 4.20 -2.54
CA ALA A 273 -8.51 5.18 -1.74
C ALA A 273 -7.10 4.68 -1.35
N TYR A 274 -6.97 3.40 -0.97
CA TYR A 274 -5.67 2.83 -0.63
C TYR A 274 -4.74 2.68 -1.84
N GLN A 275 -5.25 2.21 -2.98
CA GLN A 275 -4.46 2.09 -4.22
C GLN A 275 -4.17 3.44 -4.88
N SER A 276 -5.09 4.39 -4.70
CA SER A 276 -4.94 5.77 -5.15
C SER A 276 -4.28 6.67 -4.11
N ARG A 277 -3.72 6.10 -3.02
CA ARG A 277 -3.12 6.90 -1.93
C ARG A 277 -2.03 7.85 -2.42
N GLU A 278 -1.27 7.49 -3.48
CA GLU A 278 -0.32 8.42 -4.11
C GLU A 278 -1.04 9.52 -4.90
N SER A 279 -2.13 9.18 -5.60
CA SER A 279 -3.01 10.20 -6.21
C SER A 279 -3.74 11.01 -5.14
N LEU A 280 -4.10 10.38 -3.99
CA LEU A 280 -4.69 11.07 -2.84
C LEU A 280 -3.64 11.89 -2.08
N LYS A 281 -2.41 11.43 -1.93
CA LYS A 281 -1.28 12.26 -1.45
C LYS A 281 -1.10 13.46 -2.37
N GLY A 282 -1.23 13.28 -3.69
CA GLY A 282 -1.28 14.37 -4.66
C GLY A 282 -2.44 15.35 -4.44
N LEU A 283 -3.57 14.88 -3.86
CA LEU A 283 -4.71 15.73 -3.50
C LEU A 283 -4.49 16.49 -2.17
N PHE A 284 -3.78 15.86 -1.22
CA PHE A 284 -3.46 16.46 0.09
C PHE A 284 -2.06 17.06 0.14
N GLY A 285 -1.28 16.89 -0.92
CA GLY A 285 0.11 17.33 -1.02
C GLY A 285 1.09 16.48 -0.19
N PRO A 286 2.39 16.80 -0.26
CA PRO A 286 3.42 16.19 0.58
C PRO A 286 3.22 16.55 2.06
N PRO A 287 3.93 15.85 2.98
CA PRO A 287 3.83 16.13 4.42
C PRO A 287 4.08 17.61 4.72
N GLN A 288 3.24 18.21 5.56
CA GLN A 288 3.51 19.55 6.08
C GLN A 288 4.74 19.50 6.98
N VAL A 289 5.68 20.40 6.77
CA VAL A 289 6.89 20.54 7.59
C VAL A 289 7.00 21.95 8.13
N THR A 290 7.64 22.12 9.27
CA THR A 290 8.11 23.43 9.76
C THR A 290 9.50 23.65 9.21
N LEU A 291 9.71 24.77 8.52
CA LEU A 291 11.03 25.15 8.02
C LEU A 291 11.87 25.65 9.18
N GLU A 292 12.99 24.98 9.44
CA GLU A 292 13.95 25.37 10.47
C GLU A 292 15.35 25.43 9.88
N GLU A 293 16.15 26.41 10.29
CA GLU A 293 17.55 26.46 9.91
C GLU A 293 18.38 25.67 10.92
N ALA A 294 18.63 24.40 10.61
CA ALA A 294 19.33 23.49 11.51
C ALA A 294 20.86 23.56 11.39
N TYR A 295 21.38 24.19 10.34
CA TYR A 295 22.81 24.18 10.06
C TYR A 295 23.39 25.58 10.02
N GLN A 296 24.62 25.71 10.52
CA GLN A 296 25.38 26.97 10.48
C GLN A 296 26.39 26.99 9.31
N ALA A 297 26.70 28.16 8.84
CA ALA A 297 27.80 28.36 7.91
C ALA A 297 29.13 27.92 8.55
N ARG A 298 29.94 27.19 7.79
CA ARG A 298 31.30 26.78 8.18
C ARG A 298 32.24 27.06 7.02
N PRO A 299 32.78 28.28 6.91
CA PRO A 299 33.63 28.66 5.78
C PRO A 299 34.88 27.80 5.64
N ASP A 300 35.42 27.32 6.76
CA ASP A 300 36.60 26.46 6.84
C ASP A 300 36.24 24.95 6.85
N GLY A 301 34.97 24.63 6.65
CA GLY A 301 34.50 23.23 6.60
C GLY A 301 34.97 22.52 5.34
N PRO A 302 34.90 21.16 5.31
CA PRO A 302 35.25 20.41 4.13
C PRO A 302 34.29 20.71 2.98
N LYS A 303 34.84 20.85 1.76
CA LYS A 303 34.11 21.02 0.51
C LYS A 303 33.99 19.70 -0.21
N PHE A 304 32.92 19.54 -1.01
CA PHE A 304 32.73 18.37 -1.85
C PHE A 304 32.91 18.74 -3.33
N ASP A 305 33.66 17.92 -4.07
CA ASP A 305 33.89 18.13 -5.48
C ASP A 305 32.73 17.58 -6.33
N HIS A 306 31.99 18.46 -6.97
CA HIS A 306 30.87 18.13 -7.85
C HIS A 306 31.25 18.06 -9.33
N SER A 307 32.52 18.22 -9.71
CA SER A 307 32.99 18.31 -11.11
C SER A 307 32.58 17.11 -11.97
N ALA A 308 32.57 15.91 -11.38
CA ALA A 308 32.15 14.69 -12.09
C ALA A 308 30.64 14.72 -12.45
N LEU A 309 29.77 15.23 -11.56
CA LEU A 309 28.35 15.43 -11.86
C LEU A 309 28.15 16.55 -12.87
N GLU A 310 28.87 17.65 -12.72
CA GLU A 310 28.84 18.78 -13.65
C GLU A 310 29.13 18.30 -15.09
N ALA A 311 30.19 17.54 -15.28
CA ALA A 311 30.57 17.01 -16.59
C ALA A 311 29.47 16.09 -17.18
N LEU A 312 28.81 15.27 -16.34
CA LEU A 312 27.68 14.45 -16.77
C LEU A 312 26.47 15.30 -17.18
N LEU A 313 26.10 16.27 -16.37
CA LEU A 313 24.95 17.14 -16.66
C LEU A 313 25.15 17.91 -17.96
N ARG A 314 26.30 18.55 -18.16
CA ARG A 314 26.61 19.29 -19.40
C ARG A 314 26.59 18.43 -20.66
N ASN A 315 26.88 17.15 -20.55
CA ASN A 315 26.91 16.24 -21.70
C ASN A 315 25.54 15.61 -22.01
N HIS A 316 24.62 15.54 -21.05
CA HIS A 316 23.40 14.76 -21.16
C HIS A 316 22.11 15.55 -20.87
N VAL A 317 22.22 16.80 -20.43
CA VAL A 317 21.07 17.68 -20.14
C VAL A 317 21.20 18.92 -21.02
N ASP A 318 20.11 19.34 -21.66
CA ASP A 318 20.07 20.58 -22.44
C ASP A 318 19.61 21.79 -21.59
N ASP A 319 19.68 23.00 -22.15
CA ASP A 319 19.36 24.26 -21.49
C ASP A 319 17.91 24.31 -20.94
N GLU A 320 17.00 23.50 -21.51
CA GLU A 320 15.60 23.38 -21.09
C GLU A 320 15.39 22.29 -20.05
N GLY A 321 16.44 21.56 -19.68
CA GLY A 321 16.42 20.50 -18.66
C GLY A 321 15.93 19.13 -19.17
N TRP A 322 15.89 18.93 -20.50
CA TRP A 322 15.62 17.65 -21.09
C TRP A 322 16.85 16.75 -21.03
N VAL A 323 16.65 15.49 -20.67
CA VAL A 323 17.71 14.51 -20.46
C VAL A 323 17.78 13.53 -21.62
N ASP A 324 19.00 13.29 -22.13
CA ASP A 324 19.31 12.20 -23.05
C ASP A 324 19.62 10.93 -22.26
N TYR A 325 18.57 10.24 -21.84
CA TYR A 325 18.71 9.02 -21.03
C TYR A 325 19.40 7.86 -21.77
N GLU A 326 19.26 7.80 -23.10
CA GLU A 326 19.91 6.73 -23.89
C GLU A 326 21.43 6.89 -23.86
N ARG A 327 21.93 8.12 -24.08
CA ARG A 327 23.37 8.41 -23.96
C ARG A 327 23.84 8.34 -22.50
N LEU A 328 23.05 8.79 -21.55
CA LEU A 328 23.37 8.72 -20.13
C LEU A 328 23.50 7.26 -19.65
N GLN A 329 22.68 6.34 -20.17
CA GLN A 329 22.77 4.93 -19.85
C GLN A 329 24.14 4.33 -20.25
N ALA A 330 24.70 4.76 -21.38
CA ALA A 330 26.05 4.34 -21.80
C ALA A 330 27.15 4.86 -20.84
N ASN A 331 26.91 5.99 -20.16
CA ASN A 331 27.81 6.62 -19.19
C ASN A 331 27.37 6.37 -17.72
N ALA A 332 26.51 5.40 -17.48
CA ALA A 332 26.08 5.03 -16.12
C ALA A 332 27.23 4.76 -15.12
N PRO A 333 28.39 4.17 -15.54
CA PRO A 333 29.53 4.00 -14.64
C PRO A 333 30.07 5.30 -14.04
N ASP A 334 30.04 6.41 -14.78
CA ASP A 334 30.51 7.72 -14.30
C ASP A 334 29.53 8.29 -13.25
N LEU A 335 28.22 8.12 -13.48
CA LEU A 335 27.20 8.46 -12.48
C LEU A 335 27.34 7.60 -11.21
N ASP A 336 27.60 6.30 -11.37
CA ASP A 336 27.86 5.39 -10.25
C ASP A 336 29.12 5.79 -9.46
N ALA A 337 30.16 6.28 -10.14
CA ALA A 337 31.37 6.77 -9.50
C ALA A 337 31.08 8.02 -8.65
N TYR A 338 30.32 8.98 -9.17
CA TYR A 338 29.88 10.13 -8.41
C TYR A 338 29.02 9.74 -7.19
N ILE A 339 28.06 8.84 -7.35
CA ILE A 339 27.22 8.33 -6.25
C ILE A 339 28.08 7.66 -5.15
N LYS A 340 29.11 6.91 -5.54
CA LYS A 340 30.07 6.33 -4.59
C LYS A 340 30.89 7.40 -3.86
N ALA A 341 31.20 8.52 -4.51
CA ALA A 341 31.87 9.65 -3.86
C ALA A 341 30.93 10.33 -2.85
N VAL A 342 29.66 10.58 -3.21
CA VAL A 342 28.63 11.11 -2.30
C VAL A 342 28.47 10.25 -1.04
N ALA A 343 28.54 8.94 -1.17
CA ALA A 343 28.46 8.01 -0.04
C ALA A 343 29.60 8.19 0.99
N ARG A 344 30.74 8.78 0.57
CA ARG A 344 31.92 9.02 1.40
C ARG A 344 32.08 10.48 1.80
N ALA A 345 31.17 11.35 1.41
CA ALA A 345 31.22 12.78 1.72
C ALA A 345 31.29 13.00 3.25
N PRO A 346 32.10 13.94 3.74
CA PRO A 346 32.17 14.26 5.17
C PRO A 346 30.97 15.11 5.62
N PHE A 347 29.77 14.63 5.35
CA PHE A 347 28.49 15.35 5.49
C PHE A 347 28.31 16.03 6.84
N ASN A 348 28.68 15.35 7.94
CA ASN A 348 28.48 15.89 9.28
C ASN A 348 29.36 17.10 9.59
N GLU A 349 30.51 17.22 8.92
CA GLU A 349 31.51 18.27 9.13
C GLU A 349 31.30 19.50 8.25
N MET A 350 30.51 19.36 7.16
CA MET A 350 30.23 20.40 6.17
C MET A 350 29.42 21.56 6.76
N GLY A 351 29.59 22.73 6.17
CA GLY A 351 28.78 23.93 6.44
C GLY A 351 27.38 23.83 5.79
N ARG A 352 26.54 24.81 6.09
CA ARG A 352 25.15 24.88 5.64
C ARG A 352 25.02 24.74 4.12
N ASP A 353 25.71 25.59 3.37
CA ASP A 353 25.55 25.65 1.89
C ASP A 353 26.18 24.45 1.20
N GLU A 354 27.28 23.93 1.73
CA GLU A 354 27.89 22.68 1.25
C GLU A 354 26.94 21.49 1.45
N LYS A 355 26.24 21.41 2.61
CA LYS A 355 25.25 20.37 2.86
C LYS A 355 24.06 20.47 1.91
N LEU A 356 23.56 21.69 1.68
CA LEU A 356 22.40 21.90 0.82
C LEU A 356 22.75 21.60 -0.65
N ALA A 357 23.87 22.08 -1.15
CA ALA A 357 24.36 21.78 -2.50
C ALA A 357 24.56 20.27 -2.68
N LEU A 358 25.21 19.61 -1.71
CA LEU A 358 25.41 18.16 -1.76
C LEU A 358 24.08 17.40 -1.78
N LEU A 359 23.11 17.79 -0.96
CA LEU A 359 21.80 17.10 -0.89
C LEU A 359 20.98 17.28 -2.17
N ILE A 360 20.98 18.50 -2.77
CA ILE A 360 20.30 18.76 -4.05
C ILE A 360 20.93 17.93 -5.17
N ASN A 361 22.25 17.97 -5.30
CA ASN A 361 23.00 17.21 -6.31
C ASN A 361 22.83 15.71 -6.12
N ALA A 362 22.88 15.22 -4.87
CA ALA A 362 22.68 13.82 -4.56
C ALA A 362 21.26 13.35 -4.93
N TYR A 363 20.23 14.12 -4.57
CA TYR A 363 18.84 13.81 -4.93
C TYR A 363 18.66 13.70 -6.45
N ASN A 364 19.17 14.68 -7.22
CA ASN A 364 19.08 14.68 -8.67
C ASN A 364 19.88 13.52 -9.29
N ALA A 365 21.10 13.26 -8.83
CA ALA A 365 21.91 12.13 -9.30
C ALA A 365 21.25 10.77 -8.99
N PHE A 366 20.68 10.61 -7.80
CA PHE A 366 19.94 9.41 -7.41
C PHE A 366 18.67 9.22 -8.22
N THR A 367 17.97 10.31 -8.55
CA THR A 367 16.80 10.26 -9.42
C THR A 367 17.19 9.83 -10.84
N LEU A 368 18.25 10.40 -11.42
CA LEU A 368 18.78 9.95 -12.72
C LEU A 368 19.15 8.46 -12.69
N ARG A 369 19.85 8.02 -11.64
CA ARG A 369 20.23 6.61 -11.49
C ARG A 369 19.02 5.70 -11.32
N LEU A 370 18.01 6.13 -10.58
CA LEU A 370 16.74 5.42 -10.43
C LEU A 370 16.04 5.24 -11.79
N ILE A 371 16.01 6.28 -12.62
CA ILE A 371 15.46 6.15 -13.98
C ILE A 371 16.25 5.14 -14.79
N LEU A 372 17.58 5.20 -14.77
CA LEU A 372 18.44 4.26 -15.52
C LEU A 372 18.26 2.81 -15.09
N ASP A 373 17.95 2.53 -13.80
CA ASP A 373 17.68 1.17 -13.30
C ASP A 373 16.48 0.51 -13.99
N TYR A 374 15.56 1.32 -14.49
CA TYR A 374 14.30 0.86 -15.10
C TYR A 374 14.13 1.29 -16.56
N TYR A 375 15.11 1.97 -17.13
CA TYR A 375 15.05 2.45 -18.52
C TYR A 375 15.04 1.29 -19.54
N PRO A 376 14.21 1.34 -20.61
CA PRO A 376 13.34 2.44 -21.01
C PRO A 376 11.98 2.45 -20.28
N LEU A 377 11.52 3.64 -19.90
CA LEU A 377 10.22 3.88 -19.28
C LEU A 377 9.62 5.20 -19.78
N LYS A 378 8.32 5.40 -19.62
CA LYS A 378 7.61 6.61 -20.09
C LYS A 378 7.36 7.61 -18.98
N SER A 379 7.42 7.18 -17.74
CA SER A 379 7.16 7.97 -16.54
C SER A 379 7.84 7.33 -15.35
N ILE A 380 8.25 8.13 -14.35
CA ILE A 380 8.71 7.61 -13.07
C ILE A 380 7.63 6.75 -12.39
N TYR A 381 6.36 6.93 -12.73
CA TYR A 381 5.27 6.08 -12.23
C TYR A 381 5.28 4.64 -12.79
N ASP A 382 6.04 4.36 -13.85
CA ASP A 382 6.24 2.99 -14.34
C ASP A 382 7.13 2.16 -13.40
N ILE A 383 7.88 2.82 -12.51
CA ILE A 383 8.67 2.19 -11.44
C ILE A 383 7.73 1.72 -10.33
N PRO A 384 7.91 0.50 -9.76
CA PRO A 384 7.11 0.04 -8.63
C PRO A 384 7.09 1.06 -7.48
N GLU A 385 5.92 1.26 -6.85
CA GLU A 385 5.68 2.31 -5.86
C GLU A 385 6.67 2.28 -4.69
N ASP A 386 6.96 1.08 -4.18
CA ASP A 386 7.89 0.83 -3.08
C ASP A 386 9.37 1.06 -3.45
N GLN A 387 9.68 1.19 -4.74
CA GLN A 387 11.03 1.41 -5.27
C GLN A 387 11.27 2.85 -5.76
N ARG A 388 10.24 3.65 -5.86
CA ARG A 388 10.30 5.03 -6.35
C ARG A 388 11.01 5.96 -5.37
N TRP A 389 10.23 6.61 -4.53
CA TRP A 389 10.74 7.63 -3.58
C TRP A 389 11.00 7.09 -2.18
N GLU A 390 10.35 5.99 -1.79
CA GLU A 390 10.37 5.47 -0.41
C GLU A 390 11.45 4.41 -0.15
N ALA A 391 12.13 3.93 -1.20
CA ALA A 391 13.20 2.93 -1.02
C ALA A 391 14.45 3.55 -0.36
N ALA A 392 14.70 3.21 0.90
CA ALA A 392 15.88 3.64 1.64
C ALA A 392 17.15 2.89 1.16
N ARG A 393 17.78 3.40 0.12
CA ARG A 393 18.95 2.78 -0.53
C ARG A 393 20.08 3.75 -0.87
N TRP A 394 19.86 5.06 -0.71
CA TRP A 394 20.78 6.09 -1.14
C TRP A 394 21.69 6.52 0.01
N ASN A 395 23.00 6.41 -0.19
CA ASN A 395 23.97 6.72 0.85
C ASN A 395 24.57 8.11 0.62
N VAL A 396 24.43 8.99 1.61
CA VAL A 396 25.03 10.32 1.67
C VAL A 396 25.87 10.43 2.93
N GLY A 397 27.18 10.45 2.80
CA GLY A 397 28.10 10.59 3.93
C GLY A 397 27.91 9.51 5.02
N GLY A 398 27.65 8.25 4.61
CA GLY A 398 27.42 7.13 5.53
C GLY A 398 25.98 6.95 5.99
N ASN A 399 25.08 7.90 5.69
CA ASN A 399 23.66 7.81 6.04
C ASN A 399 22.87 7.23 4.87
N ILE A 400 22.02 6.24 5.12
CA ILE A 400 21.19 5.61 4.09
C ILE A 400 19.77 6.17 4.19
N TRP A 401 19.33 6.86 3.14
CA TRP A 401 18.01 7.48 3.05
C TRP A 401 17.26 7.07 1.78
N SER A 402 15.95 7.28 1.78
CA SER A 402 15.13 7.30 0.57
C SER A 402 15.17 8.70 -0.07
N LEU A 403 14.72 8.84 -1.33
CA LEU A 403 14.55 10.16 -1.94
C LEU A 403 13.56 11.02 -1.13
N SER A 404 12.45 10.42 -0.68
CA SER A 404 11.47 11.08 0.18
C SER A 404 12.08 11.59 1.49
N GLN A 405 12.96 10.82 2.13
CA GLN A 405 13.66 11.25 3.34
C GLN A 405 14.67 12.37 3.06
N ILE A 406 15.41 12.32 1.95
CA ILE A 406 16.32 13.40 1.57
C ILE A 406 15.53 14.69 1.40
N GLU A 407 14.43 14.69 0.65
CA GLU A 407 13.61 15.86 0.40
C GLU A 407 12.94 16.38 1.68
N HIS A 408 12.18 15.53 2.39
CA HIS A 408 11.29 15.98 3.45
C HIS A 408 11.96 16.07 4.82
N GLU A 409 12.91 15.16 5.13
CA GLU A 409 13.53 15.08 6.44
C GLU A 409 14.92 15.74 6.50
N GLN A 410 15.66 15.77 5.38
CA GLN A 410 17.01 16.34 5.37
C GLN A 410 17.07 17.73 4.76
N ILE A 411 16.23 18.06 3.77
CA ILE A 411 16.19 19.39 3.15
C ILE A 411 15.09 20.23 3.75
N ARG A 412 13.83 19.92 3.50
CA ARG A 412 12.68 20.77 3.88
C ARG A 412 12.59 21.09 5.37
N SER A 413 12.90 20.13 6.24
CA SER A 413 12.83 20.33 7.69
C SER A 413 14.08 20.96 8.31
N LYS A 414 15.17 21.17 7.53
CA LYS A 414 16.46 21.62 8.07
C LYS A 414 17.04 22.87 7.40
N PHE A 415 16.35 23.37 6.39
CA PHE A 415 16.75 24.59 5.70
C PHE A 415 15.54 25.48 5.45
N VAL A 416 15.67 26.78 5.69
CA VAL A 416 14.67 27.79 5.34
C VAL A 416 14.94 28.24 3.91
N GLU A 417 14.66 27.35 2.93
CA GLU A 417 14.99 27.60 1.52
C GLU A 417 13.94 26.99 0.57
N PRO A 418 12.78 27.63 0.37
CA PRO A 418 11.71 27.04 -0.46
C PRO A 418 12.05 26.97 -1.96
N ARG A 419 13.10 27.66 -2.46
CA ARG A 419 13.54 27.56 -3.86
C ARG A 419 14.03 26.16 -4.21
N ILE A 420 14.32 25.31 -3.20
CA ILE A 420 14.68 23.89 -3.42
C ILE A 420 13.61 23.13 -4.19
N HIS A 421 12.35 23.54 -4.10
CA HIS A 421 11.26 22.93 -4.84
C HIS A 421 11.35 23.14 -6.35
N PHE A 422 12.17 24.08 -6.80
CA PHE A 422 12.50 24.30 -8.20
C PHE A 422 13.82 23.63 -8.61
N ALA A 423 14.60 23.15 -7.64
CA ALA A 423 15.92 22.54 -7.83
C ALA A 423 15.90 21.01 -7.77
N LEU A 424 14.99 20.42 -6.99
CA LEU A 424 14.82 18.96 -6.89
C LEU A 424 13.95 18.46 -8.04
N VAL A 425 14.52 17.60 -8.90
CA VAL A 425 13.86 17.16 -10.13
C VAL A 425 13.47 15.70 -10.04
N CYS A 426 12.17 15.42 -10.20
CA CYS A 426 11.60 14.07 -10.12
C CYS A 426 11.55 13.33 -11.48
N ALA A 427 12.37 13.75 -12.45
CA ALA A 427 12.43 13.21 -13.80
C ALA A 427 11.11 13.32 -14.61
N ALA A 428 10.20 14.20 -14.23
CA ALA A 428 8.95 14.44 -14.96
C ALA A 428 9.06 15.67 -15.86
N ALA A 429 8.38 15.65 -17.00
CA ALA A 429 8.29 16.78 -17.91
C ALA A 429 7.65 18.02 -17.25
N GLY A 430 6.78 17.85 -16.26
CA GLY A 430 6.18 18.95 -15.47
C GLY A 430 7.10 19.56 -14.42
N CYS A 431 8.23 18.90 -14.05
CA CYS A 431 9.24 19.48 -13.16
C CYS A 431 9.80 20.79 -13.72
N PRO A 432 10.29 21.68 -12.86
CA PRO A 432 11.29 22.67 -13.28
C PRO A 432 12.48 22.00 -13.98
N ARG A 433 13.21 22.77 -14.77
CA ARG A 433 14.34 22.20 -15.52
C ARG A 433 15.36 21.55 -14.59
N LEU A 434 15.90 20.40 -14.97
CA LEU A 434 17.16 19.93 -14.42
C LEU A 434 18.26 20.83 -14.99
N ARG A 435 19.06 21.46 -14.13
CA ARG A 435 20.19 22.28 -14.62
C ARG A 435 21.22 21.38 -15.30
N ASP A 436 21.86 21.88 -16.34
CA ASP A 436 22.99 21.24 -17.01
C ASP A 436 24.30 21.40 -16.24
N GLU A 437 24.25 21.94 -15.02
CA GLU A 437 25.37 22.15 -14.10
C GLU A 437 25.03 21.70 -12.68
N ALA A 438 26.06 21.40 -11.89
CA ALA A 438 25.91 21.06 -10.49
C ALA A 438 25.69 22.30 -9.62
N TYR A 439 24.95 22.16 -8.52
CA TYR A 439 24.84 23.20 -7.50
C TYR A 439 26.14 23.25 -6.69
N LEU A 440 26.69 24.46 -6.53
CA LEU A 440 27.94 24.72 -5.81
C LEU A 440 27.66 25.63 -4.61
N ALA A 441 28.28 25.34 -3.48
CA ALA A 441 28.00 26.06 -2.22
C ALA A 441 28.26 27.56 -2.31
N ASP A 442 29.30 27.98 -3.04
CA ASP A 442 29.68 29.39 -3.24
C ASP A 442 28.84 30.12 -4.30
N GLN A 443 28.05 29.40 -5.09
CA GLN A 443 27.13 29.93 -6.10
C GLN A 443 25.65 29.57 -5.78
N LEU A 444 25.41 28.88 -4.68
CA LEU A 444 24.11 28.25 -4.39
C LEU A 444 22.94 29.24 -4.40
N ASP A 445 23.12 30.40 -3.80
CA ASP A 445 22.07 31.44 -3.75
C ASP A 445 21.72 31.95 -5.15
N GLU A 446 22.75 32.23 -5.97
CA GLU A 446 22.60 32.67 -7.37
C GLU A 446 21.94 31.60 -8.23
N GLN A 447 22.37 30.33 -8.09
CA GLN A 447 21.83 29.21 -8.86
C GLN A 447 20.36 28.92 -8.48
N LEU A 448 19.98 29.02 -7.21
CA LEU A 448 18.61 28.85 -6.74
C LEU A 448 17.72 30.03 -7.19
N GLU A 449 18.25 31.25 -7.21
CA GLU A 449 17.53 32.43 -7.70
C GLU A 449 17.27 32.33 -9.21
N ASP A 450 18.30 32.01 -10.01
CA ASP A 450 18.17 31.80 -11.46
C ASP A 450 17.13 30.69 -11.76
N GLN A 451 17.11 29.64 -10.97
CA GLN A 451 16.13 28.56 -11.14
C GLN A 451 14.70 29.03 -10.84
N ALA A 452 14.52 29.85 -9.81
CA ALA A 452 13.22 30.43 -9.48
C ALA A 452 12.77 31.45 -10.55
N GLU A 453 13.67 32.34 -11.02
CA GLU A 453 13.41 33.25 -12.11
C GLU A 453 13.02 32.52 -13.40
N HIS A 454 13.75 31.45 -13.75
CA HIS A 454 13.44 30.63 -14.92
C HIS A 454 12.02 30.05 -14.85
N VAL A 455 11.61 29.50 -13.70
CA VAL A 455 10.25 28.96 -13.51
C VAL A 455 9.19 30.02 -13.76
N HIS A 456 9.39 31.24 -13.29
CA HIS A 456 8.41 32.33 -13.42
C HIS A 456 8.47 33.05 -14.76
N ALA A 457 9.55 32.92 -15.52
CA ALA A 457 9.66 33.45 -16.88
C ALA A 457 8.97 32.57 -17.93
N HIS A 458 8.75 31.26 -17.61
CA HIS A 458 8.25 30.31 -18.59
C HIS A 458 6.77 29.95 -18.37
N GLY A 459 5.97 30.16 -19.43
CA GLY A 459 4.53 29.83 -19.44
C GLY A 459 4.17 28.36 -19.17
N ARG A 460 5.15 27.46 -19.07
CA ARG A 460 5.00 26.07 -18.66
C ARG A 460 4.69 25.94 -17.17
N TRP A 461 5.19 26.86 -16.33
CA TRP A 461 5.06 26.80 -14.87
C TRP A 461 4.37 28.00 -14.24
N PHE A 462 4.38 29.16 -14.94
CA PHE A 462 3.81 30.42 -14.46
C PHE A 462 3.19 31.22 -15.58
N ARG A 463 1.97 31.74 -15.38
CA ARG A 463 1.32 32.75 -16.24
C ARG A 463 0.48 33.66 -15.37
N PHE A 464 0.45 34.93 -15.71
CA PHE A 464 -0.45 35.87 -15.10
C PHE A 464 -1.13 36.72 -16.19
N ASP A 465 -2.47 36.68 -16.21
CA ASP A 465 -3.28 37.54 -17.07
C ASP A 465 -3.87 38.68 -16.23
N GLU A 466 -3.31 39.87 -16.41
CA GLU A 466 -3.73 41.06 -15.67
C GLU A 466 -5.17 41.46 -15.98
N LYS A 467 -5.72 41.15 -17.18
CA LYS A 467 -7.07 41.53 -17.60
C LYS A 467 -8.12 40.70 -16.88
N THR A 468 -7.90 39.40 -16.74
CA THR A 468 -8.80 38.48 -16.09
C THR A 468 -8.55 38.35 -14.59
N GLY A 469 -7.38 38.79 -14.12
CA GLY A 469 -6.94 38.59 -12.73
C GLY A 469 -6.66 37.13 -12.40
N ILE A 470 -6.38 36.28 -13.39
CA ILE A 470 -6.07 34.85 -13.20
C ILE A 470 -4.55 34.68 -13.19
N VAL A 471 -4.04 34.03 -12.15
CA VAL A 471 -2.67 33.53 -12.09
C VAL A 471 -2.68 32.01 -12.20
N GLU A 472 -1.96 31.48 -13.18
CA GLU A 472 -1.77 30.06 -13.37
C GLU A 472 -0.40 29.66 -12.81
N LEU A 473 -0.39 28.76 -11.82
CA LEU A 473 0.80 28.31 -11.11
C LEU A 473 1.01 26.80 -11.30
N THR A 474 2.28 26.38 -11.35
CA THR A 474 2.64 24.96 -11.29
C THR A 474 2.09 24.30 -10.02
N GLN A 475 1.81 22.98 -10.09
CA GLN A 475 1.35 22.17 -8.95
C GLN A 475 2.33 22.20 -7.77
N ILE A 476 3.59 22.54 -7.98
CA ILE A 476 4.58 22.67 -6.91
C ILE A 476 4.12 23.66 -5.85
N TYR A 477 3.52 24.77 -6.23
CA TYR A 477 2.95 25.73 -5.30
C TYR A 477 1.73 25.18 -4.54
N ASN A 478 0.96 24.30 -5.17
CA ASN A 478 -0.16 23.63 -4.52
C ASN A 478 0.33 22.60 -3.50
N TRP A 479 1.29 21.78 -3.89
CA TRP A 479 1.81 20.70 -3.04
C TRP A 479 2.64 21.23 -1.86
N TYR A 480 3.46 22.23 -2.08
CA TYR A 480 4.40 22.78 -1.10
C TYR A 480 4.00 24.17 -0.61
N GLY A 481 2.73 24.53 -0.75
CA GLY A 481 2.23 25.86 -0.40
C GLY A 481 2.58 26.31 1.02
N GLY A 482 2.60 25.37 1.98
CA GLY A 482 3.01 25.63 3.35
C GLY A 482 4.44 26.17 3.50
N ASP A 483 5.38 25.66 2.69
CA ASP A 483 6.78 26.09 2.71
C ASP A 483 6.92 27.51 2.15
N PHE A 484 6.23 27.80 1.04
CA PHE A 484 6.21 29.15 0.45
C PHE A 484 5.51 30.17 1.34
N VAL A 485 4.45 29.77 2.05
CA VAL A 485 3.75 30.63 3.03
C VAL A 485 4.67 30.98 4.20
N GLN A 486 5.42 30.01 4.73
CA GLN A 486 6.36 30.23 5.84
C GLN A 486 7.49 31.21 5.45
N ALA A 487 7.92 31.19 4.16
CA ALA A 487 9.00 32.05 3.68
C ALA A 487 8.51 33.39 3.10
N GLY A 488 7.26 33.50 2.69
CA GLY A 488 6.77 34.65 1.91
C GLY A 488 5.42 35.24 2.31
N GLY A 489 4.78 34.74 3.37
CA GLY A 489 3.48 35.20 3.84
C GLY A 489 2.31 34.51 3.13
N SER A 490 2.28 34.49 1.81
CA SER A 490 1.32 33.74 1.01
C SER A 490 1.96 33.20 -0.27
N VAL A 491 1.30 32.23 -0.92
CA VAL A 491 1.76 31.71 -2.22
C VAL A 491 1.82 32.82 -3.28
N LEU A 492 0.82 33.70 -3.31
CA LEU A 492 0.80 34.83 -4.25
C LEU A 492 1.89 35.84 -3.98
N GLU A 493 2.13 36.20 -2.72
CA GLU A 493 3.21 37.12 -2.35
C GLU A 493 4.58 36.53 -2.67
N TYR A 494 4.77 35.22 -2.47
CA TYR A 494 6.01 34.55 -2.84
C TYR A 494 6.22 34.59 -4.37
N ALA A 495 5.22 34.18 -5.17
CA ALA A 495 5.29 34.21 -6.63
C ALA A 495 5.47 35.63 -7.19
N ALA A 496 4.91 36.64 -6.53
CA ALA A 496 5.03 38.04 -6.93
C ALA A 496 6.47 38.59 -6.81
N ARG A 497 7.37 37.93 -6.09
CA ARG A 497 8.81 38.29 -6.07
C ARG A 497 9.42 38.20 -7.48
N TYR A 498 8.91 37.26 -8.28
CA TYR A 498 9.42 36.95 -9.62
C TYR A 498 8.54 37.48 -10.76
N SER A 499 7.45 38.20 -10.45
CA SER A 499 6.56 38.79 -11.45
C SER A 499 6.15 40.21 -11.07
N SER A 500 6.74 41.20 -11.74
CA SER A 500 6.42 42.61 -11.52
C SER A 500 4.94 42.95 -11.78
N GLN A 501 4.30 42.27 -12.73
CA GLN A 501 2.88 42.43 -13.05
C GLN A 501 2.00 41.92 -11.90
N LEU A 502 2.30 40.74 -11.35
CA LEU A 502 1.59 40.16 -10.20
C LEU A 502 1.81 41.03 -8.96
N ALA A 503 3.06 41.46 -8.71
CA ALA A 503 3.38 42.38 -7.62
C ALA A 503 2.62 43.70 -7.71
N GLY A 504 2.50 44.27 -8.90
CA GLY A 504 1.71 45.48 -9.17
C GLY A 504 0.21 45.27 -8.89
N ALA A 505 -0.34 44.14 -9.29
CA ALA A 505 -1.73 43.81 -9.02
C ALA A 505 -2.02 43.69 -7.53
N LEU A 506 -1.17 42.98 -6.76
CA LEU A 506 -1.29 42.85 -5.31
C LEU A 506 -1.17 44.18 -4.59
N LYS A 507 -0.18 45.04 -4.99
CA LYS A 507 -0.02 46.39 -4.43
C LYS A 507 -1.23 47.30 -4.71
N ALA A 508 -1.94 47.06 -5.82
CA ALA A 508 -3.18 47.77 -6.15
C ALA A 508 -4.43 47.22 -5.40
N GLY A 509 -4.24 46.28 -4.46
CA GLY A 509 -5.32 45.65 -3.68
C GLY A 509 -6.18 44.70 -4.49
N ARG A 510 -5.70 44.22 -5.65
CA ARG A 510 -6.36 43.17 -6.40
C ARG A 510 -6.07 41.79 -5.76
N GLU A 511 -7.04 40.89 -5.80
CA GLU A 511 -6.93 39.50 -5.32
C GLU A 511 -7.00 38.56 -6.53
N PRO A 512 -5.87 38.22 -7.18
CA PRO A 512 -5.86 37.28 -8.30
C PRO A 512 -6.35 35.88 -7.90
N SER A 513 -7.11 35.25 -8.80
CA SER A 513 -7.54 33.87 -8.62
C SER A 513 -6.46 32.89 -9.07
N ILE A 514 -6.11 31.93 -8.22
CA ILE A 514 -5.11 30.90 -8.55
C ILE A 514 -5.78 29.78 -9.33
N HIS A 515 -5.20 29.44 -10.49
CA HIS A 515 -5.49 28.24 -11.25
C HIS A 515 -4.23 27.37 -11.31
N TRP A 516 -4.40 26.07 -11.08
CA TRP A 516 -3.29 25.15 -11.07
C TRP A 516 -3.05 24.59 -12.47
N LEU A 517 -1.84 24.74 -12.98
CA LEU A 517 -1.42 24.15 -14.25
C LEU A 517 -1.42 22.62 -14.17
N HIS A 518 -1.71 21.97 -15.29
CA HIS A 518 -1.59 20.53 -15.40
C HIS A 518 -0.11 20.11 -15.24
N TYR A 519 0.15 19.11 -14.40
CA TYR A 519 1.50 18.58 -14.20
C TYR A 519 1.73 17.35 -15.08
N ASP A 520 2.68 17.44 -15.99
CA ASP A 520 3.00 16.36 -16.92
C ASP A 520 3.99 15.38 -16.29
N TRP A 521 3.51 14.19 -15.98
CA TRP A 521 4.31 13.11 -15.41
C TRP A 521 5.06 12.27 -16.45
N SER A 522 5.00 12.59 -17.74
CA SER A 522 5.85 11.94 -18.73
C SER A 522 7.32 12.20 -18.42
N LEU A 523 8.20 11.26 -18.77
CA LEU A 523 9.64 11.37 -18.54
C LEU A 523 10.19 12.64 -19.23
N ASN A 524 11.05 13.39 -18.55
CA ASN A 524 11.74 14.57 -19.05
C ASN A 524 12.85 14.21 -20.06
N THR A 525 12.52 13.40 -21.05
CA THR A 525 13.43 13.02 -22.14
C THR A 525 13.35 14.01 -23.29
N ASN A 526 14.46 14.24 -23.98
CA ASN A 526 14.53 15.19 -25.08
C ASN A 526 13.47 14.87 -26.15
N PRO A 527 12.56 15.81 -26.46
CA PRO A 527 11.52 15.61 -27.47
C PRO A 527 12.06 15.26 -28.87
N ALA A 528 13.26 15.73 -29.21
CA ALA A 528 13.89 15.46 -30.50
C ALA A 528 14.38 14.00 -30.64
N ALA A 529 14.66 13.30 -29.53
CA ALA A 529 15.06 11.91 -29.54
C ALA A 529 13.89 10.95 -29.87
N LYS A 530 12.63 11.42 -29.79
CA LYS A 530 11.43 10.62 -30.13
C LYS A 530 11.13 10.52 -31.63
N THR A 531 11.86 11.26 -32.47
CA THR A 531 11.61 11.35 -33.94
C THR A 531 12.67 10.66 -34.78
N SER A 532 13.67 10.05 -34.19
CA SER A 532 14.67 9.21 -34.84
C SER A 532 14.47 7.72 -34.52
#